data_cdfab2d48f215c6e0874f0d9843eae24
#
_entry.id   cdfab2d48f215c6e0874f0d9843eae24
#
_cell.length_a   1.000
_cell.length_b   1.000
_cell.length_c   1.000
_cell.angle_alpha   90.00
_cell.angle_beta   90.00
_cell.angle_gamma   90.00
#
_symmetry.space_group_name_H-M   'P 1'
#
loop_
_entity.id
_entity.type
_entity.pdbx_description
1 polymer ?
#
loop_
_entity_poly.entity_id
_entity_poly.type
_entity_poly.pdbx_seq_one_letter_code
_entity_poly.pdbx_strand_id
1 'polypeptide(L)'
;VKNSTDTEVAVAGRDIVGEHEQETADSPTRDRVMSSILHNGPSTASELADRLGLTAAAVRRHLSALVSRGLVDSREKKVFGARGRGRPSRVFFLTDHGRADYYTAYDDLAISALRQLADAAGPSALDAVAKARVDDIESRYRALRQARPDGVPAQLLAEVLSADGYVATIQPAGAGQQICQHNCPVAEVAKVFPQLCNVETQLFSELLGSHVQRLATIAHGDGVCTTHVPVDVEITRRALAEPSKSPSIRKDHS
;
A
#
# COMPACT_ATOMS: atom_id res chain seq x y z
N VAL A 1 61.55 -20.79 21.11
CA VAL A 1 61.34 -21.35 19.81
C VAL A 1 59.83 -21.45 19.57
N LYS A 2 59.25 -20.43 18.95
CA LYS A 2 58.45 -20.39 17.69
C LYS A 2 57.32 -21.44 17.62
N ASN A 3 56.12 -21.14 17.26
CA ASN A 3 55.62 -20.33 16.16
C ASN A 3 54.16 -19.92 16.42
N SER A 4 53.85 -18.70 16.12
CA SER A 4 52.51 -18.19 15.87
C SER A 4 52.04 -18.66 14.50
N THR A 5 50.79 -19.05 14.37
CA THR A 5 50.07 -19.08 13.10
C THR A 5 48.74 -18.34 13.28
N ASP A 6 48.75 -17.10 12.81
CA ASP A 6 47.55 -16.31 12.55
C ASP A 6 46.76 -16.99 11.42
N THR A 7 45.52 -17.35 11.72
CA THR A 7 44.55 -17.72 10.69
C THR A 7 43.64 -16.54 10.44
N GLU A 8 43.96 -15.79 9.40
CA GLU A 8 43.18 -14.69 8.86
C GLU A 8 41.90 -15.26 8.21
N VAL A 9 40.76 -15.03 8.85
CA VAL A 9 39.45 -15.35 8.27
C VAL A 9 39.06 -14.21 7.35
N ALA A 10 39.21 -14.39 6.06
CA ALA A 10 38.72 -13.49 5.02
C ALA A 10 37.21 -13.53 5.01
N VAL A 11 36.57 -12.49 5.55
CA VAL A 11 35.14 -12.20 5.39
C VAL A 11 34.93 -11.66 3.97
N ALA A 12 34.42 -12.50 3.09
CA ALA A 12 33.96 -12.08 1.77
C ALA A 12 32.72 -11.19 1.93
N GLY A 13 32.93 -9.87 1.92
CA GLY A 13 31.89 -8.87 1.75
C GLY A 13 31.29 -9.03 0.35
N ARG A 14 30.12 -9.62 0.24
CA ARG A 14 29.31 -9.58 -0.98
C ARG A 14 28.69 -8.20 -1.10
N ASP A 15 28.94 -7.56 -2.23
CA ASP A 15 28.44 -6.25 -2.63
C ASP A 15 26.91 -6.23 -2.71
N ILE A 16 26.26 -5.88 -1.61
CA ILE A 16 24.79 -5.67 -1.55
C ILE A 16 24.39 -4.32 -2.18
N VAL A 17 25.36 -3.45 -2.44
CA VAL A 17 25.10 -2.08 -2.97
C VAL A 17 24.78 -2.11 -4.48
N GLY A 18 25.30 -3.08 -5.23
CA GLY A 18 25.10 -3.15 -6.69
C GLY A 18 23.70 -3.56 -7.15
N GLU A 19 22.96 -4.30 -6.34
CA GLU A 19 21.62 -4.78 -6.71
C GLU A 19 20.54 -3.67 -6.60
N HIS A 20 20.63 -2.78 -5.61
CA HIS A 20 19.71 -1.66 -5.44
C HIS A 20 19.89 -0.54 -6.47
N GLU A 21 21.13 -0.26 -6.91
CA GLU A 21 21.39 0.74 -7.95
C GLU A 21 20.95 0.27 -9.34
N GLN A 22 21.04 -1.02 -9.64
CA GLN A 22 20.56 -1.60 -10.88
C GLN A 22 19.02 -1.65 -10.93
N GLU A 23 18.35 -1.86 -9.82
CA GLU A 23 16.89 -1.92 -9.74
C GLU A 23 16.24 -0.56 -9.97
N THR A 24 16.85 0.53 -9.50
CA THR A 24 16.39 1.91 -9.74
C THR A 24 16.66 2.37 -11.16
N ALA A 25 17.78 2.01 -11.78
CA ALA A 25 18.11 2.34 -13.15
C ALA A 25 17.26 1.58 -14.20
N ASP A 26 16.78 0.39 -13.83
CA ASP A 26 15.92 -0.45 -14.70
C ASP A 26 14.43 -0.03 -14.67
N SER A 27 13.99 0.77 -13.69
CA SER A 27 12.60 1.20 -13.54
C SER A 27 12.08 1.98 -14.75
N PRO A 28 12.75 3.06 -15.23
CA PRO A 28 12.28 3.82 -16.39
C PRO A 28 12.16 2.98 -17.67
N THR A 29 13.02 1.97 -17.84
CA THR A 29 12.98 1.09 -19.00
C THR A 29 11.81 0.10 -18.92
N ARG A 30 11.49 -0.40 -17.73
CA ARG A 30 10.30 -1.24 -17.49
C ARG A 30 9.02 -0.48 -17.82
N ASP A 31 8.92 0.78 -17.39
CA ASP A 31 7.78 1.64 -17.68
C ASP A 31 7.62 1.90 -19.19
N ARG A 32 8.73 2.10 -19.91
CA ARG A 32 8.72 2.20 -21.37
C ARG A 32 8.26 0.92 -22.07
N VAL A 33 8.65 -0.26 -21.56
CA VAL A 33 8.19 -1.56 -22.08
C VAL A 33 6.70 -1.72 -21.85
N MET A 34 6.20 -1.45 -20.64
CA MET A 34 4.76 -1.51 -20.32
C MET A 34 3.97 -0.52 -21.17
N SER A 35 4.40 0.72 -21.25
CA SER A 35 3.78 1.76 -22.08
C SER A 35 3.73 1.36 -23.56
N SER A 36 4.79 0.77 -24.09
CA SER A 36 4.81 0.27 -25.48
C SER A 36 3.80 -0.87 -25.70
N ILE A 37 3.63 -1.77 -24.72
CA ILE A 37 2.60 -2.83 -24.80
C ILE A 37 1.20 -2.22 -24.71
N LEU A 38 0.99 -1.23 -23.83
CA LEU A 38 -0.29 -0.56 -23.66
C LEU A 38 -0.77 0.09 -24.97
N HIS A 39 0.11 0.89 -25.61
CA HIS A 39 -0.25 1.66 -26.79
C HIS A 39 -0.34 0.84 -28.08
N ASN A 40 0.46 -0.23 -28.20
CA ASN A 40 0.55 -1.03 -29.42
C ASN A 40 -0.09 -2.43 -29.30
N GLY A 41 -0.62 -2.76 -28.14
CA GLY A 41 -1.21 -4.08 -27.86
C GLY A 41 -0.17 -5.18 -27.64
N PRO A 42 -0.63 -6.44 -27.56
CA PRO A 42 0.23 -7.59 -27.32
C PRO A 42 1.39 -7.66 -28.33
N SER A 43 2.62 -7.73 -27.80
CA SER A 43 3.84 -7.59 -28.61
C SER A 43 4.86 -8.68 -28.25
N THR A 44 5.67 -9.09 -29.23
CA THR A 44 6.82 -9.99 -28.99
C THR A 44 8.02 -9.20 -28.46
N ALA A 45 8.98 -9.91 -27.86
CA ALA A 45 10.22 -9.28 -27.38
C ALA A 45 11.03 -8.62 -28.52
N SER A 46 10.93 -9.12 -29.75
CA SER A 46 11.59 -8.52 -30.92
C SER A 46 10.90 -7.22 -31.31
N GLU A 47 9.58 -7.22 -31.45
CA GLU A 47 8.80 -6.02 -31.79
C GLU A 47 8.99 -4.89 -30.75
N LEU A 48 9.11 -5.24 -29.48
CA LEU A 48 9.42 -4.29 -28.40
C LEU A 48 10.86 -3.77 -28.49
N ALA A 49 11.82 -4.63 -28.80
CA ALA A 49 13.22 -4.26 -28.97
C ALA A 49 13.39 -3.26 -30.11
N ASP A 50 12.77 -3.53 -31.23
CA ASP A 50 12.81 -2.66 -32.42
C ASP A 50 12.20 -1.28 -32.14
N ARG A 51 11.02 -1.23 -31.46
CA ARG A 51 10.34 0.03 -31.13
C ARG A 51 11.08 0.86 -30.09
N LEU A 52 11.72 0.21 -29.12
CA LEU A 52 12.35 0.89 -27.99
C LEU A 52 13.83 1.21 -28.21
N GLY A 53 14.43 0.72 -29.33
CA GLY A 53 15.86 0.84 -29.58
C GLY A 53 16.71 0.03 -28.60
N LEU A 54 16.21 -1.13 -28.15
CA LEU A 54 16.86 -2.01 -27.18
C LEU A 54 17.24 -3.34 -27.84
N THR A 55 18.12 -4.09 -27.19
CA THR A 55 18.39 -5.47 -27.59
C THR A 55 17.26 -6.39 -27.15
N ALA A 56 16.93 -7.41 -27.95
CA ALA A 56 15.92 -8.41 -27.57
C ALA A 56 16.26 -9.14 -26.26
N ALA A 57 17.55 -9.25 -25.91
CA ALA A 57 18.00 -9.83 -24.64
C ALA A 57 17.65 -8.92 -23.44
N ALA A 58 17.89 -7.60 -23.57
CA ALA A 58 17.51 -6.62 -22.55
C ALA A 58 15.99 -6.59 -22.34
N VAL A 59 15.22 -6.56 -23.42
CA VAL A 59 13.74 -6.60 -23.34
C VAL A 59 13.25 -7.87 -22.65
N ARG A 60 13.82 -9.04 -22.97
CA ARG A 60 13.44 -10.30 -22.28
C ARG A 60 13.70 -10.26 -20.78
N ARG A 61 14.81 -9.63 -20.33
CA ARG A 61 15.11 -9.44 -18.92
C ARG A 61 14.02 -8.61 -18.23
N HIS A 62 13.65 -7.47 -18.82
CA HIS A 62 12.59 -6.62 -18.31
C HIS A 62 11.22 -7.32 -18.32
N LEU A 63 10.88 -8.03 -19.41
CA LEU A 63 9.65 -8.81 -19.48
C LEU A 63 9.59 -9.91 -18.41
N SER A 64 10.70 -10.60 -18.14
CA SER A 64 10.77 -11.61 -17.07
C SER A 64 10.49 -11.00 -15.69
N ALA A 65 11.06 -9.82 -15.40
CA ALA A 65 10.82 -9.10 -14.16
C ALA A 65 9.36 -8.60 -14.05
N LEU A 66 8.75 -8.16 -15.14
CA LEU A 66 7.34 -7.74 -15.17
C LEU A 66 6.38 -8.92 -15.01
N VAL A 67 6.70 -10.08 -15.59
CA VAL A 67 5.94 -11.31 -15.43
C VAL A 67 6.01 -11.82 -13.99
N SER A 68 7.20 -11.81 -13.35
CA SER A 68 7.35 -12.21 -11.95
C SER A 68 6.59 -11.32 -10.98
N ARG A 69 6.35 -10.06 -11.34
CA ARG A 69 5.50 -9.10 -10.59
C ARG A 69 4.02 -9.17 -10.94
N GLY A 70 3.62 -10.03 -11.88
CA GLY A 70 2.24 -10.17 -12.33
C GLY A 70 1.70 -8.99 -13.14
N LEU A 71 2.56 -8.07 -13.61
CA LEU A 71 2.18 -6.89 -14.39
C LEU A 71 1.99 -7.21 -15.89
N VAL A 72 2.71 -8.21 -16.38
CA VAL A 72 2.67 -8.70 -17.76
C VAL A 72 2.45 -10.21 -17.72
N ASP A 73 1.69 -10.72 -18.68
CA ASP A 73 1.58 -12.14 -18.95
C ASP A 73 1.91 -12.42 -20.41
N SER A 74 2.04 -13.70 -20.78
CA SER A 74 2.44 -14.07 -22.12
C SER A 74 1.73 -15.33 -22.61
N ARG A 75 1.43 -15.35 -23.91
CA ARG A 75 0.86 -16.50 -24.61
C ARG A 75 1.62 -16.79 -25.90
N GLU A 76 1.48 -17.98 -26.43
CA GLU A 76 2.03 -18.29 -27.75
C GLU A 76 1.34 -17.44 -28.83
N LYS A 77 2.14 -16.91 -29.76
CA LYS A 77 1.62 -16.17 -30.93
C LYS A 77 0.88 -17.16 -31.82
N LYS A 78 -0.43 -16.97 -32.02
CA LYS A 78 -1.20 -17.75 -32.98
C LYS A 78 -0.66 -17.43 -34.38
N VAL A 79 -0.13 -18.43 -35.06
CA VAL A 79 0.31 -18.33 -36.45
C VAL A 79 -0.80 -18.90 -37.32
N PHE A 80 -1.37 -18.06 -38.16
CA PHE A 80 -2.29 -18.49 -39.24
C PHE A 80 -1.45 -18.81 -40.48
N GLY A 81 -1.43 -20.11 -40.90
CA GLY A 81 -0.67 -20.58 -42.04
C GLY A 81 0.35 -21.66 -41.73
N ALA A 82 1.17 -22.05 -42.70
CA ALA A 82 2.18 -23.09 -42.55
C ALA A 82 3.21 -22.70 -41.49
N ARG A 83 3.41 -23.58 -40.51
CA ARG A 83 4.41 -23.40 -39.43
C ARG A 83 5.82 -23.42 -40.00
N GLY A 84 6.53 -22.29 -39.88
CA GLY A 84 7.98 -22.24 -40.12
C GLY A 84 8.75 -23.05 -39.08
N ARG A 85 10.00 -23.45 -39.41
CA ARG A 85 10.92 -24.09 -38.45
C ARG A 85 11.32 -23.08 -37.38
N GLY A 86 11.00 -23.35 -36.11
CA GLY A 86 11.42 -22.54 -34.96
C GLY A 86 10.51 -22.68 -33.76
N ARG A 87 11.02 -22.30 -32.56
CA ARG A 87 10.20 -22.25 -31.33
C ARG A 87 9.11 -21.18 -31.50
N PRO A 88 7.84 -21.46 -31.16
CA PRO A 88 6.78 -20.45 -31.23
C PRO A 88 7.18 -19.19 -30.49
N SER A 89 6.99 -18.03 -31.12
CA SER A 89 7.24 -16.75 -30.46
C SER A 89 6.15 -16.47 -29.42
N ARG A 90 6.55 -15.95 -28.27
CA ARG A 90 5.61 -15.50 -27.24
C ARG A 90 5.22 -14.05 -27.47
N VAL A 91 3.96 -13.74 -27.30
CA VAL A 91 3.45 -12.36 -27.22
C VAL A 91 3.15 -12.05 -25.78
N PHE A 92 3.57 -10.87 -25.36
CA PHE A 92 3.42 -10.34 -24.02
C PHE A 92 2.32 -9.28 -24.03
N PHE A 93 1.49 -9.27 -22.97
CA PHE A 93 0.38 -8.33 -22.81
C PHE A 93 0.26 -7.93 -21.35
N LEU A 94 -0.28 -6.74 -21.09
CA LEU A 94 -0.52 -6.28 -19.72
C LEU A 94 -1.66 -7.09 -19.10
N THR A 95 -1.47 -7.49 -17.85
CA THR A 95 -2.55 -8.00 -16.99
C THR A 95 -3.44 -6.84 -16.54
N ASP A 96 -4.57 -7.13 -15.89
CA ASP A 96 -5.40 -6.08 -15.29
C ASP A 96 -4.62 -5.32 -14.19
N HIS A 97 -3.79 -6.02 -13.41
CA HIS A 97 -2.89 -5.40 -12.45
C HIS A 97 -1.86 -4.49 -13.11
N GLY A 98 -1.26 -4.90 -14.23
CA GLY A 98 -0.33 -4.07 -14.99
C GLY A 98 -0.97 -2.88 -15.71
N ARG A 99 -2.29 -2.91 -15.93
CA ARG A 99 -3.04 -1.76 -16.47
C ARG A 99 -3.46 -0.79 -15.37
N ALA A 100 -3.61 -1.24 -14.14
CA ALA A 100 -4.11 -0.41 -13.03
C ALA A 100 -3.31 0.88 -12.86
N ASP A 101 -1.98 0.82 -13.04
CA ASP A 101 -1.09 1.99 -12.96
C ASP A 101 -1.32 3.04 -14.08
N TYR A 102 -2.06 2.68 -15.14
CA TYR A 102 -2.38 3.58 -16.27
C TYR A 102 -3.84 4.07 -16.25
N TYR A 103 -4.65 3.60 -15.30
CA TYR A 103 -6.06 3.99 -15.21
C TYR A 103 -6.29 5.20 -14.30
N THR A 104 -5.75 6.37 -14.66
CA THR A 104 -6.19 7.66 -14.08
C THR A 104 -7.62 8.03 -14.51
N ALA A 105 -8.16 7.38 -15.55
CA ALA A 105 -9.48 7.66 -16.07
C ALA A 105 -10.63 7.37 -15.07
N TYR A 106 -10.43 6.45 -14.12
CA TYR A 106 -11.43 6.19 -13.06
C TYR A 106 -11.49 7.32 -12.04
N ASP A 107 -10.35 7.91 -11.69
CA ASP A 107 -10.32 9.06 -10.79
C ASP A 107 -10.99 10.26 -11.44
N ASP A 108 -10.69 10.53 -12.72
CA ASP A 108 -11.31 11.62 -13.50
C ASP A 108 -12.82 11.41 -13.65
N LEU A 109 -13.26 10.17 -13.92
CA LEU A 109 -14.67 9.80 -13.99
C LEU A 109 -15.35 10.00 -12.62
N ALA A 110 -14.74 9.54 -11.54
CA ALA A 110 -15.26 9.69 -10.18
C ALA A 110 -15.36 11.18 -9.81
N ILE A 111 -14.32 11.97 -10.07
CA ILE A 111 -14.32 13.42 -9.84
C ILE A 111 -15.45 14.10 -10.63
N SER A 112 -15.60 13.75 -11.91
CA SER A 112 -16.66 14.30 -12.76
C SER A 112 -18.05 13.92 -12.26
N ALA A 113 -18.27 12.65 -11.90
CA ALA A 113 -19.53 12.17 -11.37
C ALA A 113 -19.91 12.86 -10.04
N LEU A 114 -18.94 13.02 -9.13
CA LEU A 114 -19.16 13.69 -7.85
C LEU A 114 -19.45 15.19 -8.03
N ARG A 115 -18.81 15.86 -9.00
CA ARG A 115 -19.17 17.26 -9.34
C ARG A 115 -20.60 17.35 -9.82
N GLN A 116 -21.00 16.49 -10.78
CA GLN A 116 -22.39 16.46 -11.26
C GLN A 116 -23.38 16.14 -10.15
N LEU A 117 -23.04 15.25 -9.22
CA LEU A 117 -23.86 14.95 -8.06
C LEU A 117 -24.02 16.18 -7.14
N ALA A 118 -22.94 16.91 -6.87
CA ALA A 118 -22.98 18.13 -6.07
C ALA A 118 -23.82 19.22 -6.72
N ASP A 119 -23.70 19.39 -8.04
CA ASP A 119 -24.47 20.37 -8.81
C ASP A 119 -25.97 20.03 -8.83
N ALA A 120 -26.32 18.74 -8.94
CA ALA A 120 -27.72 18.30 -9.04
C ALA A 120 -28.43 18.19 -7.69
N ALA A 121 -27.73 17.74 -6.63
CA ALA A 121 -28.33 17.41 -5.32
C ALA A 121 -27.76 18.25 -4.15
N GLY A 122 -26.85 19.17 -4.43
CA GLY A 122 -26.21 20.02 -3.44
C GLY A 122 -25.03 19.40 -2.71
N PRO A 123 -24.26 20.21 -1.94
CA PRO A 123 -23.04 19.76 -1.26
C PRO A 123 -23.25 18.62 -0.27
N SER A 124 -24.41 18.53 0.37
CA SER A 124 -24.75 17.46 1.33
C SER A 124 -24.77 16.06 0.69
N ALA A 125 -24.93 15.97 -0.63
CA ALA A 125 -24.83 14.71 -1.34
C ALA A 125 -23.40 14.13 -1.31
N LEU A 126 -22.38 14.99 -1.28
CA LEU A 126 -20.97 14.57 -1.13
C LEU A 126 -20.70 14.02 0.27
N ASP A 127 -21.29 14.63 1.31
CA ASP A 127 -21.18 14.13 2.68
C ASP A 127 -21.83 12.75 2.81
N ALA A 128 -22.96 12.53 2.14
CA ALA A 128 -23.62 11.23 2.10
C ALA A 128 -22.77 10.16 1.41
N VAL A 129 -22.10 10.50 0.29
CA VAL A 129 -21.15 9.58 -0.37
C VAL A 129 -19.95 9.29 0.52
N ALA A 130 -19.37 10.32 1.16
CA ALA A 130 -18.24 10.16 2.07
C ALA A 130 -18.62 9.27 3.26
N LYS A 131 -19.82 9.45 3.82
CA LYS A 131 -20.35 8.62 4.90
C LYS A 131 -20.54 7.16 4.44
N ALA A 132 -21.22 6.93 3.34
CA ALA A 132 -21.45 5.58 2.81
C ALA A 132 -20.13 4.82 2.57
N ARG A 133 -19.08 5.53 2.15
CA ARG A 133 -17.75 4.95 1.99
C ARG A 133 -17.14 4.44 3.30
N VAL A 134 -17.32 5.16 4.40
CA VAL A 134 -16.72 4.79 5.69
C VAL A 134 -17.60 3.83 6.51
N ASP A 135 -18.88 3.67 6.16
CA ASP A 135 -19.81 2.76 6.84
C ASP A 135 -19.32 1.29 6.80
N ASP A 136 -18.65 0.89 5.72
CA ASP A 136 -18.07 -0.46 5.60
C ASP A 136 -16.83 -0.62 6.52
N ILE A 137 -15.99 0.40 6.63
CA ILE A 137 -14.86 0.43 7.59
C ILE A 137 -15.40 0.31 9.02
N GLU A 138 -16.45 1.07 9.35
CA GLU A 138 -17.11 1.02 10.65
C GLU A 138 -17.62 -0.39 10.97
N SER A 139 -18.36 -0.98 10.04
CA SER A 139 -18.96 -2.30 10.21
C SER A 139 -17.91 -3.38 10.47
N ARG A 140 -16.82 -3.40 9.69
CA ARG A 140 -15.72 -4.35 9.86
C ARG A 140 -14.93 -4.10 11.14
N TYR A 141 -14.70 -2.86 11.51
CA TYR A 141 -14.06 -2.53 12.79
C TYR A 141 -14.89 -3.03 13.97
N ARG A 142 -16.22 -2.77 13.97
CA ARG A 142 -17.12 -3.22 15.05
C ARG A 142 -17.14 -4.75 15.15
N ALA A 143 -17.21 -5.46 14.05
CA ALA A 143 -17.13 -6.93 14.01
C ALA A 143 -15.79 -7.44 14.58
N LEU A 144 -14.68 -6.83 14.17
CA LEU A 144 -13.35 -7.19 14.64
C LEU A 144 -13.18 -6.89 16.14
N ARG A 145 -13.74 -5.79 16.60
CA ARG A 145 -13.73 -5.38 18.01
C ARG A 145 -14.54 -6.34 18.90
N GLN A 146 -15.67 -6.85 18.40
CA GLN A 146 -16.45 -7.89 19.08
C GLN A 146 -15.69 -9.22 19.16
N ALA A 147 -15.01 -9.62 18.10
CA ALA A 147 -14.21 -10.84 18.04
C ALA A 147 -12.95 -10.76 18.92
N ARG A 148 -12.40 -9.58 19.14
CA ARG A 148 -11.19 -9.32 19.93
C ARG A 148 -11.41 -8.18 20.94
N PRO A 149 -12.19 -8.40 22.02
CA PRO A 149 -12.53 -7.37 22.99
C PRO A 149 -11.32 -6.76 23.71
N ASP A 150 -10.25 -7.55 23.90
CA ASP A 150 -8.99 -7.10 24.53
C ASP A 150 -7.99 -6.48 23.53
N GLY A 151 -8.33 -6.42 22.25
CA GLY A 151 -7.49 -5.83 21.23
C GLY A 151 -7.33 -4.32 21.40
N VAL A 152 -6.14 -3.79 21.09
CA VAL A 152 -5.88 -2.34 21.13
C VAL A 152 -6.69 -1.64 20.03
N PRO A 153 -7.58 -0.70 20.36
CA PRO A 153 -8.51 -0.11 19.39
C PRO A 153 -7.84 0.46 18.12
N ALA A 154 -6.77 1.23 18.28
CA ALA A 154 -6.05 1.80 17.14
C ALA A 154 -5.37 0.74 16.26
N GLN A 155 -4.87 -0.36 16.84
CA GLN A 155 -4.30 -1.46 16.06
C GLN A 155 -5.38 -2.18 15.23
N LEU A 156 -6.55 -2.44 15.83
CA LEU A 156 -7.68 -3.04 15.11
C LEU A 156 -8.15 -2.14 13.95
N LEU A 157 -8.18 -0.83 14.17
CA LEU A 157 -8.50 0.11 13.10
C LEU A 157 -7.45 0.09 11.99
N ALA A 158 -6.16 0.06 12.32
CA ALA A 158 -5.08 -0.05 11.34
C ALA A 158 -5.15 -1.35 10.52
N GLU A 159 -5.57 -2.49 11.12
CA GLU A 159 -5.79 -3.74 10.39
C GLU A 159 -6.92 -3.61 9.37
N VAL A 160 -8.05 -3.03 9.76
CA VAL A 160 -9.19 -2.81 8.85
C VAL A 160 -8.81 -1.89 7.71
N LEU A 161 -8.13 -0.77 8.02
CA LEU A 161 -7.66 0.17 7.00
C LEU A 161 -6.67 -0.49 6.03
N SER A 162 -5.76 -1.34 6.55
CA SER A 162 -4.79 -2.04 5.70
C SER A 162 -5.45 -3.02 4.74
N ALA A 163 -6.54 -3.68 5.14
CA ALA A 163 -7.35 -4.52 4.26
C ALA A 163 -8.02 -3.73 3.13
N ASP A 164 -8.22 -2.41 3.31
CA ASP A 164 -8.77 -1.49 2.30
C ASP A 164 -7.71 -0.79 1.46
N GLY A 165 -6.46 -1.24 1.56
CA GLY A 165 -5.36 -0.71 0.76
C GLY A 165 -4.70 0.57 1.31
N TYR A 166 -5.02 1.01 2.54
CA TYR A 166 -4.36 2.18 3.16
C TYR A 166 -2.95 1.90 3.67
N VAL A 167 -2.57 0.64 3.85
CA VAL A 167 -1.26 0.24 4.42
C VAL A 167 -1.00 0.99 5.73
N ALA A 168 -1.88 0.78 6.72
CA ALA A 168 -1.85 1.54 7.96
C ALA A 168 -0.93 0.92 9.02
N THR A 169 -0.20 1.76 9.74
CA THR A 169 0.68 1.38 10.87
C THR A 169 0.41 2.26 12.08
N ILE A 170 0.79 1.77 13.26
CA ILE A 170 0.71 2.54 14.51
C ILE A 170 2.12 2.90 14.96
N GLN A 171 2.33 4.16 15.32
CA GLN A 171 3.60 4.66 15.86
C GLN A 171 3.37 5.41 17.16
N PRO A 172 4.24 5.27 18.17
CA PRO A 172 4.22 6.11 19.37
C PRO A 172 4.47 7.58 19.01
N ALA A 173 3.75 8.51 19.64
CA ALA A 173 3.92 9.94 19.40
C ALA A 173 3.55 10.77 20.62
N GLY A 174 4.56 11.27 21.34
CA GLY A 174 4.37 12.14 22.49
C GLY A 174 3.42 11.56 23.54
N ALA A 175 2.35 12.30 23.83
CA ALA A 175 1.29 11.89 24.77
C ALA A 175 0.21 11.02 24.10
N GLY A 176 0.55 10.22 23.11
CA GLY A 176 -0.39 9.38 22.39
C GLY A 176 0.28 8.46 21.39
N GLN A 177 -0.45 8.17 20.35
CA GLN A 177 0.01 7.37 19.22
C GLN A 177 -0.47 7.99 17.92
N GLN A 178 0.11 7.58 16.81
CA GLN A 178 -0.28 8.01 15.48
C GLN A 178 -0.69 6.81 14.64
N ILE A 179 -1.82 6.95 13.94
CA ILE A 179 -2.19 6.08 12.84
C ILE A 179 -1.55 6.70 11.58
N CYS A 180 -0.63 5.97 10.97
CA CYS A 180 0.06 6.37 9.74
C CYS A 180 -0.48 5.54 8.58
N GLN A 181 -1.15 6.15 7.62
CA GLN A 181 -1.64 5.51 6.40
C GLN A 181 -0.65 5.84 5.26
N HIS A 182 0.11 4.85 4.82
CA HIS A 182 1.18 5.00 3.81
C HIS A 182 0.65 5.03 2.38
N ASN A 183 -0.61 4.72 2.17
CA ASN A 183 -1.32 4.82 0.91
C ASN A 183 -2.73 5.36 1.15
N CYS A 184 -3.28 6.11 0.19
CA CYS A 184 -4.68 6.51 0.15
C CYS A 184 -5.31 6.03 -1.17
N PRO A 185 -6.22 5.03 -1.14
CA PRO A 185 -6.82 4.46 -2.35
C PRO A 185 -7.66 5.46 -3.16
N VAL A 186 -7.98 6.60 -2.60
CA VAL A 186 -8.80 7.67 -3.23
C VAL A 186 -8.10 9.03 -3.21
N ALA A 187 -6.77 9.03 -3.18
CA ALA A 187 -5.99 10.27 -3.03
C ALA A 187 -6.37 11.35 -4.04
N GLU A 188 -6.51 11.00 -5.33
CA GLU A 188 -6.81 11.95 -6.38
C GLU A 188 -8.22 12.55 -6.23
N VAL A 189 -9.19 11.74 -5.84
CA VAL A 189 -10.56 12.19 -5.55
C VAL A 189 -10.60 13.07 -4.30
N ALA A 190 -9.87 12.70 -3.24
CA ALA A 190 -9.82 13.43 -1.99
C ALA A 190 -9.12 14.79 -2.09
N LYS A 191 -8.22 14.98 -3.07
CA LYS A 191 -7.67 16.32 -3.40
C LYS A 191 -8.74 17.31 -3.82
N VAL A 192 -9.77 16.83 -4.51
CA VAL A 192 -10.87 17.66 -5.02
C VAL A 192 -12.01 17.75 -4.00
N PHE A 193 -12.24 16.68 -3.24
CA PHE A 193 -13.33 16.56 -2.27
C PHE A 193 -12.80 16.23 -0.87
N PRO A 194 -12.32 17.24 -0.12
CA PRO A 194 -11.73 17.04 1.22
C PRO A 194 -12.72 16.48 2.26
N GLN A 195 -14.04 16.52 1.97
CA GLN A 195 -15.08 15.90 2.79
C GLN A 195 -14.80 14.41 3.06
N LEU A 196 -14.20 13.70 2.10
CA LEU A 196 -13.80 12.28 2.25
C LEU A 196 -12.83 12.11 3.43
N CYS A 197 -11.82 12.99 3.54
CA CYS A 197 -10.86 12.96 4.64
C CYS A 197 -11.48 13.40 5.97
N ASN A 198 -12.41 14.37 5.94
CA ASN A 198 -13.05 14.88 7.15
C ASN A 198 -13.95 13.82 7.79
N VAL A 199 -14.81 13.17 6.98
CA VAL A 199 -15.70 12.10 7.45
C VAL A 199 -14.91 10.90 7.95
N GLU A 200 -13.81 10.51 7.28
CA GLU A 200 -12.91 9.45 7.76
C GLU A 200 -12.31 9.82 9.13
N THR A 201 -11.84 11.06 9.30
CA THR A 201 -11.27 11.51 10.58
C THR A 201 -12.31 11.55 11.69
N GLN A 202 -13.55 11.95 11.39
CA GLN A 202 -14.66 11.90 12.33
C GLN A 202 -14.97 10.47 12.74
N LEU A 203 -15.07 9.54 11.80
CA LEU A 203 -15.25 8.12 12.10
C LEU A 203 -14.16 7.59 13.04
N PHE A 204 -12.89 7.93 12.79
CA PHE A 204 -11.80 7.52 13.68
C PHE A 204 -12.00 8.02 15.12
N SER A 205 -12.48 9.26 15.30
CA SER A 205 -12.81 9.80 16.62
C SER A 205 -13.92 9.00 17.30
N GLU A 206 -14.97 8.64 16.56
CA GLU A 206 -16.10 7.86 17.06
C GLU A 206 -15.70 6.44 17.44
N LEU A 207 -14.93 5.75 16.59
CA LEU A 207 -14.50 4.36 16.82
C LEU A 207 -13.50 4.24 17.97
N LEU A 208 -12.64 5.23 18.14
CA LEU A 208 -11.60 5.23 19.18
C LEU A 208 -12.09 5.87 20.49
N GLY A 209 -13.27 6.49 20.50
CA GLY A 209 -13.83 7.14 21.67
C GLY A 209 -13.00 8.33 22.16
N SER A 210 -12.21 8.94 21.29
CA SER A 210 -11.35 10.08 21.62
C SER A 210 -11.26 11.06 20.45
N HIS A 211 -11.05 12.34 20.74
CA HIS A 211 -10.88 13.34 19.70
C HIS A 211 -9.50 13.14 19.01
N VAL A 212 -9.52 12.69 17.76
CA VAL A 212 -8.30 12.54 16.98
C VAL A 212 -8.04 13.78 16.13
N GLN A 213 -6.76 14.00 15.76
CA GLN A 213 -6.35 15.11 14.91
C GLN A 213 -5.62 14.60 13.67
N ARG A 214 -6.09 14.98 12.49
CA ARG A 214 -5.39 14.75 11.24
C ARG A 214 -4.27 15.78 11.09
N LEU A 215 -3.02 15.33 11.13
CA LEU A 215 -1.83 16.18 11.08
C LEU A 215 -1.29 16.37 9.67
N ALA A 216 -1.42 15.34 8.83
CA ALA A 216 -0.92 15.32 7.46
C ALA A 216 -1.82 14.48 6.57
N THR A 217 -1.92 14.79 5.27
CA THR A 217 -2.70 14.01 4.30
C THR A 217 -2.00 13.88 2.97
N ILE A 218 -2.02 12.70 2.40
CA ILE A 218 -1.54 12.42 1.03
C ILE A 218 -2.28 13.28 0.01
N ALA A 219 -3.57 13.52 0.21
CA ALA A 219 -4.37 14.38 -0.65
C ALA A 219 -3.89 15.84 -0.71
N HIS A 220 -3.21 16.33 0.32
CA HIS A 220 -2.61 17.69 0.32
C HIS A 220 -1.12 17.70 -0.01
N GLY A 221 -0.56 16.55 -0.43
CA GLY A 221 0.82 16.45 -0.89
C GLY A 221 1.81 15.89 0.13
N ASP A 222 1.34 15.50 1.33
CA ASP A 222 2.19 14.80 2.29
C ASP A 222 2.48 13.37 1.83
N GLY A 223 3.62 12.81 2.22
CA GLY A 223 3.98 11.43 1.87
C GLY A 223 3.22 10.36 2.64
N VAL A 224 2.47 10.74 3.68
CA VAL A 224 1.72 9.84 4.56
C VAL A 224 0.54 10.59 5.20
N CYS A 225 -0.63 9.94 5.32
CA CYS A 225 -1.69 10.47 6.17
C CYS A 225 -1.39 10.12 7.62
N THR A 226 -1.30 11.14 8.48
CA THR A 226 -1.00 10.97 9.89
C THR A 226 -2.15 11.48 10.73
N THR A 227 -2.69 10.61 11.59
CA THR A 227 -3.75 10.95 12.55
C THR A 227 -3.24 10.72 13.96
N HIS A 228 -3.18 11.77 14.75
CA HIS A 228 -2.83 11.68 16.17
C HIS A 228 -4.04 11.21 16.99
N VAL A 229 -3.80 10.18 17.80
CA VAL A 229 -4.75 9.62 18.75
C VAL A 229 -4.19 9.89 20.15
N PRO A 230 -4.79 10.79 20.94
CA PRO A 230 -4.31 11.08 22.29
C PRO A 230 -4.47 9.86 23.20
N VAL A 231 -3.56 9.68 24.14
CA VAL A 231 -3.76 8.74 25.23
C VAL A 231 -4.83 9.32 26.14
N ASP A 232 -5.84 8.53 26.46
CA ASP A 232 -6.81 8.90 27.47
C ASP A 232 -6.09 8.92 28.84
N VAL A 233 -5.83 10.13 29.33
CA VAL A 233 -5.11 10.37 30.60
C VAL A 233 -5.85 9.74 31.77
N GLU A 234 -7.16 9.57 31.66
CA GLU A 234 -8.03 8.98 32.69
C GLU A 234 -7.83 7.46 32.78
N ILE A 235 -7.69 6.76 31.65
CA ILE A 235 -7.36 5.33 31.60
C ILE A 235 -5.96 5.09 32.15
N THR A 236 -5.01 5.95 31.79
CA THR A 236 -3.62 5.86 32.29
C THR A 236 -3.55 6.12 33.79
N ARG A 237 -4.29 7.10 34.31
CA ARG A 237 -4.40 7.35 35.76
C ARG A 237 -5.04 6.19 36.52
N ARG A 238 -6.06 5.55 35.95
CA ARG A 238 -6.73 4.40 36.56
C ARG A 238 -5.84 3.16 36.61
N ALA A 239 -5.07 2.91 35.52
CA ALA A 239 -4.11 1.81 35.47
C ALA A 239 -2.93 2.02 36.44
N LEU A 240 -2.52 3.27 36.70
CA LEU A 240 -1.48 3.62 37.66
C LEU A 240 -2.00 3.68 39.12
N ALA A 241 -3.31 3.82 39.31
CA ALA A 241 -3.94 3.90 40.63
C ALA A 241 -4.33 2.53 41.20
N GLU A 242 -4.31 1.45 40.43
CA GLU A 242 -4.52 0.11 40.95
C GLU A 242 -3.23 -0.41 41.63
N PRO A 243 -3.18 -0.56 42.95
CA PRO A 243 -2.01 -1.11 43.63
C PRO A 243 -1.81 -2.57 43.20
N SER A 244 -0.61 -2.89 42.73
CA SER A 244 -0.20 -4.25 42.44
C SER A 244 -0.47 -5.15 43.66
N LYS A 245 -1.46 -6.03 43.56
CA LYS A 245 -1.66 -7.11 44.52
C LYS A 245 -0.49 -8.07 44.39
N SER A 246 0.56 -7.82 45.16
CA SER A 246 1.63 -8.80 45.39
C SER A 246 1.03 -10.08 45.93
N PRO A 247 1.37 -11.26 45.38
CA PRO A 247 0.94 -12.52 45.95
C PRO A 247 1.59 -12.70 47.34
N SER A 248 0.78 -12.78 48.38
CA SER A 248 1.24 -13.10 49.72
C SER A 248 1.81 -14.53 49.76
N ILE A 249 3.11 -14.64 49.90
CA ILE A 249 3.80 -15.91 50.17
C ILE A 249 3.37 -16.33 51.57
N ARG A 250 2.50 -17.33 51.65
CA ARG A 250 2.26 -18.04 52.90
C ARG A 250 3.53 -18.81 53.25
N LYS A 251 4.17 -18.42 54.33
CA LYS A 251 5.17 -19.24 55.00
C LYS A 251 4.42 -20.23 55.89
N ASP A 252 4.31 -21.46 55.44
CA ASP A 252 3.98 -22.58 56.34
C ASP A 252 5.24 -22.95 57.13
N HIS A 253 5.14 -22.75 58.43
CA HIS A 253 6.07 -23.30 59.41
C HIS A 253 5.44 -24.59 59.98
N SER A 254 6.09 -25.71 59.76
CA SER A 254 6.11 -26.88 60.62
C SER A 254 7.38 -27.66 60.40
#